data_457a4067df3129f6787e9a00808b99bf
#
_entry.id   457a4067df3129f6787e9a00808b99bf
#
_cell.length_a   1.000
_cell.length_b   1.000
_cell.length_c   1.000
_cell.angle_alpha   90.00
_cell.angle_beta   90.00
_cell.angle_gamma   90.00
#
_symmetry.space_group_name_H-M   'P 1'
#
loop_
_entity.id
_entity.type
_entity.pdbx_description
1 polymer ?
#
loop_
_entity_poly.entity_id
_entity_poly.type
_entity_poly.pdbx_seq_one_letter_code
_entity_poly.pdbx_strand_id
1 'polypeptide(L)'
;MTGPAPTLTSPVTFSEAGVTVDGSVLLHPVTCVLAERRISIIGANGSGKSTFIRMINGLTTATTGTVTVDGLNVAKKGRQVRQRVGFLFSDPDNQIIMPTVAEDIGFSLRGTGLTREQKAEAVRTALSGVGLTGKEEQSPHLLSGGEKQMLALASVTALDPAVIVADEPTGLLDLVNRNRLRRRFDTLPQQLIVVTHDLELAADAERTLCIDEGRIIDDGDPAQVISAYTERMDRRAAEEVNHR
;
A
#
# COMPACT_ATOMS: atom_id res chain seq x y z
N MET A 1 -1.50 -24.80 19.50
CA MET A 1 -1.36 -23.69 20.45
C MET A 1 -0.82 -22.51 19.65
N THR A 2 -1.71 -21.67 19.16
CA THR A 2 -1.37 -20.43 18.47
C THR A 2 -0.94 -19.43 19.54
N GLY A 3 0.37 -19.08 19.54
CA GLY A 3 0.85 -17.97 20.36
C GLY A 3 0.16 -16.66 19.96
N PRO A 4 0.09 -15.66 20.86
CA PRO A 4 -0.48 -14.38 20.53
C PRO A 4 0.24 -13.81 19.32
N ALA A 5 -0.54 -13.29 18.35
CA ALA A 5 0.00 -12.59 17.19
C ALA A 5 0.98 -11.49 17.67
N PRO A 6 2.13 -11.30 17.00
CA PRO A 6 3.06 -10.26 17.40
C PRO A 6 2.34 -8.93 17.37
N THR A 7 2.28 -8.27 18.53
CA THR A 7 1.70 -6.92 18.63
C THR A 7 2.54 -6.00 17.75
N LEU A 8 1.96 -5.47 16.67
CA LEU A 8 2.61 -4.48 15.85
C LEU A 8 2.90 -3.26 16.73
N THR A 9 4.17 -2.91 16.84
CA THR A 9 4.62 -1.83 17.70
C THR A 9 4.49 -0.44 17.07
N SER A 10 3.96 -0.35 15.84
CA SER A 10 3.98 0.88 15.04
C SER A 10 2.63 1.20 14.39
N PRO A 11 1.58 1.53 15.16
CA PRO A 11 0.27 1.84 14.58
C PRO A 11 0.31 3.13 13.75
N VAL A 12 -0.46 3.13 12.67
CA VAL A 12 -0.80 4.34 11.93
C VAL A 12 -2.06 4.94 12.56
N THR A 13 -1.99 6.19 12.99
CA THR A 13 -3.10 6.86 13.67
C THR A 13 -3.53 8.12 12.90
N PHE A 14 -4.80 8.20 12.61
CA PHE A 14 -5.47 9.39 12.09
C PHE A 14 -6.24 10.05 13.23
N SER A 15 -6.07 11.37 13.41
CA SER A 15 -6.77 12.17 14.42
C SER A 15 -7.39 13.37 13.73
N GLU A 16 -8.69 13.32 13.45
CA GLU A 16 -9.46 14.34 12.70
C GLU A 16 -8.76 14.74 11.38
N ALA A 17 -8.06 13.78 10.75
CA ALA A 17 -7.26 14.04 9.57
C ALA A 17 -8.13 14.08 8.31
N GLY A 18 -8.14 15.21 7.63
CA GLY A 18 -8.91 15.43 6.41
C GLY A 18 -8.11 16.18 5.35
N VAL A 19 -8.61 16.16 4.11
CA VAL A 19 -7.97 16.82 2.97
C VAL A 19 -8.99 17.60 2.18
N THR A 20 -8.74 18.90 2.01
CA THR A 20 -9.50 19.81 1.15
C THR A 20 -8.54 20.48 0.17
N VAL A 21 -8.86 20.49 -1.12
CA VAL A 21 -8.08 21.12 -2.19
C VAL A 21 -9.00 22.02 -3.00
N ASP A 22 -8.63 23.27 -3.16
CA ASP A 22 -9.40 24.28 -3.93
C ASP A 22 -10.90 24.32 -3.56
N GLY A 23 -11.20 24.22 -2.25
CA GLY A 23 -12.57 24.20 -1.72
C GLY A 23 -13.29 22.87 -1.84
N SER A 24 -12.74 21.89 -2.57
CA SER A 24 -13.31 20.56 -2.70
C SER A 24 -12.79 19.62 -1.61
N VAL A 25 -13.69 18.96 -0.87
CA VAL A 25 -13.33 17.97 0.16
C VAL A 25 -13.00 16.65 -0.53
N LEU A 26 -11.74 16.23 -0.49
CA LEU A 26 -11.29 14.93 -1.00
C LEU A 26 -11.40 13.82 0.06
N LEU A 27 -11.24 14.20 1.33
CA LEU A 27 -11.43 13.32 2.46
C LEU A 27 -11.95 14.14 3.65
N HIS A 28 -13.08 13.75 4.19
CA HIS A 28 -13.60 14.32 5.43
C HIS A 28 -12.72 13.95 6.63
N PRO A 29 -12.76 14.70 7.74
CA PRO A 29 -11.99 14.36 8.93
C PRO A 29 -12.23 12.92 9.38
N VAL A 30 -11.15 12.15 9.49
CA VAL A 30 -11.14 10.74 9.90
C VAL A 30 -10.38 10.60 11.20
N THR A 31 -10.92 9.82 12.13
CA THR A 31 -10.26 9.38 13.35
C THR A 31 -10.29 7.86 13.40
N CYS A 32 -9.12 7.22 13.21
CA CYS A 32 -8.96 5.77 13.30
C CYS A 32 -7.52 5.39 13.65
N VAL A 33 -7.36 4.18 14.15
CA VAL A 33 -6.04 3.54 14.38
C VAL A 33 -5.97 2.28 13.53
N LEU A 34 -4.94 2.17 12.72
CA LEU A 34 -4.64 1.01 11.90
C LEU A 34 -3.52 0.23 12.59
N ALA A 35 -3.87 -0.82 13.33
CA ALA A 35 -2.94 -1.60 14.15
C ALA A 35 -2.82 -3.06 13.68
N GLU A 36 -3.75 -3.53 12.87
CA GLU A 36 -3.76 -4.89 12.34
C GLU A 36 -2.62 -5.09 11.35
N ARG A 37 -2.14 -6.32 11.23
CA ARG A 37 -1.02 -6.64 10.32
C ARG A 37 -1.42 -6.55 8.85
N ARG A 38 -2.67 -6.86 8.53
CA ARG A 38 -3.22 -6.85 7.17
C ARG A 38 -4.50 -6.02 7.16
N ILE A 39 -4.46 -4.91 6.44
CA ILE A 39 -5.61 -4.00 6.32
C ILE A 39 -5.88 -3.77 4.85
N SER A 40 -7.11 -3.93 4.44
CA SER A 40 -7.57 -3.55 3.10
C SER A 40 -8.48 -2.32 3.15
N ILE A 41 -8.45 -1.54 2.08
CA ILE A 41 -9.29 -0.36 1.90
C ILE A 41 -9.97 -0.50 0.55
N ILE A 42 -11.29 -0.57 0.55
CA ILE A 42 -12.12 -0.71 -0.64
C ILE A 42 -13.02 0.51 -0.84
N GLY A 43 -13.65 0.61 -2.00
CA GLY A 43 -14.59 1.69 -2.35
C GLY A 43 -14.52 2.03 -3.83
N ALA A 44 -15.47 2.80 -4.33
CA ALA A 44 -15.57 3.21 -5.72
C ALA A 44 -14.37 4.09 -6.17
N ASN A 45 -14.15 4.20 -7.49
CA ASN A 45 -13.16 5.13 -8.01
C ASN A 45 -13.53 6.57 -7.63
N GLY A 46 -12.52 7.36 -7.24
CA GLY A 46 -12.73 8.73 -6.77
C GLY A 46 -13.25 8.86 -5.33
N SER A 47 -13.46 7.77 -4.59
CA SER A 47 -14.02 7.82 -3.23
C SER A 47 -13.07 8.39 -2.15
N GLY A 48 -11.79 8.66 -2.47
CA GLY A 48 -10.81 9.21 -1.52
C GLY A 48 -9.78 8.21 -1.00
N LYS A 49 -9.81 6.94 -1.40
CA LYS A 49 -8.89 5.87 -0.94
C LYS A 49 -7.40 6.24 -1.10
N SER A 50 -7.00 6.63 -2.30
CA SER A 50 -5.60 7.01 -2.55
C SER A 50 -5.19 8.27 -1.76
N THR A 51 -6.10 9.23 -1.56
CA THR A 51 -5.87 10.39 -0.69
C THR A 51 -5.61 9.95 0.74
N PHE A 52 -6.42 9.03 1.27
CA PHE A 52 -6.30 8.49 2.61
C PHE A 52 -4.93 7.83 2.84
N ILE A 53 -4.51 6.88 1.97
CA ILE A 53 -3.25 6.17 2.17
C ILE A 53 -2.02 7.03 1.89
N ARG A 54 -2.10 8.01 0.98
CA ARG A 54 -1.00 8.94 0.68
C ARG A 54 -0.68 9.88 1.83
N MET A 55 -1.60 10.08 2.76
CA MET A 55 -1.31 10.80 4.01
C MET A 55 -0.37 10.02 4.92
N ILE A 56 -0.32 8.68 4.84
CA ILE A 56 0.51 7.84 5.73
C ILE A 56 2.01 8.09 5.53
N ASN A 57 2.44 8.35 4.30
CA ASN A 57 3.85 8.61 3.98
C ASN A 57 4.16 10.08 3.64
N GLY A 58 3.14 10.95 3.74
CA GLY A 58 3.26 12.38 3.46
C GLY A 58 3.32 12.75 1.97
N LEU A 59 2.86 11.87 1.06
CA LEU A 59 2.61 12.22 -0.35
C LEU A 59 1.42 13.18 -0.49
N THR A 60 0.47 13.10 0.44
CA THR A 60 -0.61 14.07 0.61
C THR A 60 -0.54 14.61 2.04
N THR A 61 -0.60 15.92 2.20
CA THR A 61 -0.62 16.56 3.51
C THR A 61 -2.06 16.73 3.98
N ALA A 62 -2.35 16.32 5.21
CA ALA A 62 -3.63 16.60 5.85
C ALA A 62 -3.81 18.13 5.98
N THR A 63 -4.96 18.65 5.55
CA THR A 63 -5.35 20.07 5.70
C THR A 63 -5.99 20.34 7.06
N THR A 64 -6.55 19.31 7.69
CA THR A 64 -7.07 19.33 9.06
C THR A 64 -6.54 18.12 9.83
N GLY A 65 -6.48 18.21 11.15
CA GLY A 65 -6.04 17.13 12.01
C GLY A 65 -4.60 16.69 11.80
N THR A 66 -4.29 15.45 12.12
CA THR A 66 -2.93 14.91 12.03
C THR A 66 -2.91 13.42 11.72
N VAL A 67 -1.84 12.99 11.03
CA VAL A 67 -1.51 11.56 10.86
C VAL A 67 -0.17 11.29 11.55
N THR A 68 -0.09 10.18 12.27
CA THR A 68 1.15 9.70 12.88
C THR A 68 1.42 8.26 12.50
N VAL A 69 2.70 7.91 12.35
CA VAL A 69 3.19 6.55 12.16
C VAL A 69 4.19 6.28 13.28
N ASP A 70 3.94 5.29 14.11
CA ASP A 70 4.78 4.99 15.27
C ASP A 70 5.04 6.24 16.14
N GLY A 71 3.97 7.03 16.39
CA GLY A 71 4.05 8.29 17.13
C GLY A 71 4.75 9.45 16.40
N LEU A 72 5.32 9.22 15.21
CA LEU A 72 5.93 10.27 14.41
C LEU A 72 4.88 11.02 13.59
N ASN A 73 4.71 12.32 13.84
CA ASN A 73 3.83 13.15 13.04
C ASN A 73 4.34 13.27 11.59
N VAL A 74 3.53 12.86 10.63
CA VAL A 74 3.91 12.78 9.21
C VAL A 74 4.29 14.14 8.64
N ALA A 75 3.52 15.18 8.92
CA ALA A 75 3.77 16.52 8.41
C ALA A 75 5.07 17.14 8.96
N LYS A 76 5.40 16.83 10.24
CA LYS A 76 6.57 17.41 10.91
C LYS A 76 7.85 16.58 10.73
N LYS A 77 7.74 15.26 10.57
CA LYS A 77 8.86 14.32 10.54
C LYS A 77 8.86 13.44 9.28
N GLY A 78 8.42 13.98 8.15
CA GLY A 78 8.21 13.24 6.90
C GLY A 78 9.42 12.40 6.45
N ARG A 79 10.68 12.89 6.62
CA ARG A 79 11.88 12.10 6.29
C ARG A 79 11.99 10.83 7.15
N GLN A 80 11.72 10.93 8.46
CA GLN A 80 11.78 9.79 9.37
C GLN A 80 10.63 8.80 9.10
N VAL A 81 9.45 9.32 8.78
CA VAL A 81 8.28 8.51 8.40
C VAL A 81 8.56 7.73 7.12
N ARG A 82 9.11 8.36 6.08
CA ARG A 82 9.46 7.67 4.81
C ARG A 82 10.55 6.61 4.93
N GLN A 83 11.32 6.59 6.02
CA GLN A 83 12.22 5.48 6.34
C GLN A 83 11.49 4.28 6.96
N ARG A 84 10.28 4.47 7.47
CA ARG A 84 9.46 3.45 8.14
C ARG A 84 8.29 2.97 7.28
N VAL A 85 7.89 3.77 6.30
CA VAL A 85 6.75 3.50 5.41
C VAL A 85 7.24 3.34 4.00
N GLY A 86 7.17 2.13 3.49
CA GLY A 86 7.33 1.85 2.07
C GLY A 86 6.02 2.11 1.33
N PHE A 87 6.09 2.66 0.12
CA PHE A 87 4.91 2.91 -0.70
C PHE A 87 5.06 2.19 -2.05
N LEU A 88 4.07 1.38 -2.40
CA LEU A 88 3.97 0.66 -3.66
C LEU A 88 2.87 1.31 -4.52
N PHE A 89 3.26 1.88 -5.65
CA PHE A 89 2.34 2.54 -6.57
C PHE A 89 1.60 1.53 -7.45
N SER A 90 0.45 1.93 -7.97
CA SER A 90 -0.38 1.13 -8.88
C SER A 90 0.33 0.82 -10.19
N ASP A 91 1.11 1.77 -10.70
CA ASP A 91 1.91 1.63 -11.90
C ASP A 91 3.39 1.60 -11.52
N PRO A 92 4.07 0.45 -11.69
CA PRO A 92 5.48 0.31 -11.35
C PRO A 92 6.40 1.19 -12.21
N ASP A 93 6.01 1.59 -13.42
CA ASP A 93 6.81 2.48 -14.27
C ASP A 93 6.96 3.89 -13.66
N ASN A 94 6.04 4.30 -12.77
CA ASN A 94 6.16 5.53 -11.99
C ASN A 94 7.12 5.42 -10.80
N GLN A 95 7.62 4.22 -10.50
CA GLN A 95 8.48 3.95 -9.34
C GLN A 95 9.88 3.50 -9.74
N ILE A 96 10.00 2.74 -10.82
CA ILE A 96 11.25 2.20 -11.35
C ILE A 96 11.97 3.31 -12.13
N ILE A 97 13.19 3.68 -11.70
CA ILE A 97 13.89 4.86 -12.23
C ILE A 97 15.33 4.58 -12.68
N MET A 98 15.88 3.39 -12.37
CA MET A 98 17.27 3.09 -12.66
C MET A 98 17.43 2.24 -13.93
N PRO A 99 18.60 2.30 -14.60
CA PRO A 99 18.85 1.58 -15.84
C PRO A 99 18.81 0.07 -15.73
N THR A 100 19.17 -0.51 -14.57
CA THR A 100 19.16 -1.95 -14.33
C THR A 100 18.33 -2.33 -13.10
N VAL A 101 17.88 -3.58 -13.07
CA VAL A 101 17.09 -4.15 -11.97
C VAL A 101 17.81 -4.07 -10.63
N ALA A 102 19.12 -4.41 -10.61
CA ALA A 102 19.93 -4.34 -9.38
C ALA A 102 20.15 -2.90 -8.91
N GLU A 103 20.39 -1.97 -9.86
CA GLU A 103 20.56 -0.56 -9.53
C GLU A 103 19.29 0.06 -8.95
N ASP A 104 18.11 -0.36 -9.39
CA ASP A 104 16.83 0.18 -8.89
C ASP A 104 16.64 -0.18 -7.42
N ILE A 105 16.86 -1.45 -7.04
CA ILE A 105 16.85 -1.85 -5.62
C ILE A 105 17.97 -1.14 -4.86
N GLY A 106 19.18 -1.09 -5.43
CA GLY A 106 20.36 -0.44 -4.84
C GLY A 106 20.13 1.07 -4.60
N PHE A 107 19.32 1.72 -5.45
CA PHE A 107 18.96 3.13 -5.28
C PHE A 107 18.17 3.34 -3.99
N SER A 108 17.22 2.48 -3.69
CA SER A 108 16.44 2.53 -2.43
C SER A 108 17.34 2.43 -1.20
N LEU A 109 18.47 1.72 -1.28
CA LEU A 109 19.44 1.57 -0.18
C LEU A 109 20.40 2.75 -0.01
N ARG A 110 20.25 3.84 -0.78
CA ARG A 110 21.07 5.05 -0.59
C ARG A 110 20.78 5.70 0.75
N GLY A 111 21.82 6.10 1.46
CA GLY A 111 21.70 6.77 2.76
C GLY A 111 21.38 5.86 3.95
N THR A 112 21.36 4.52 3.78
CA THR A 112 21.11 3.56 4.88
C THR A 112 22.32 3.31 5.79
N GLY A 113 23.51 3.81 5.44
CA GLY A 113 24.75 3.53 6.19
C GLY A 113 25.33 2.13 5.96
N LEU A 114 24.70 1.28 5.14
CA LEU A 114 25.20 -0.06 4.78
C LEU A 114 26.49 0.04 3.95
N THR A 115 27.44 -0.89 4.16
CA THR A 115 28.61 -1.02 3.31
C THR A 115 28.22 -1.46 1.90
N ARG A 116 29.19 -1.40 0.96
CA ARG A 116 28.95 -1.85 -0.42
C ARG A 116 28.58 -3.33 -0.48
N GLU A 117 29.24 -4.16 0.30
CA GLU A 117 28.99 -5.61 0.39
C GLU A 117 27.61 -5.89 0.98
N GLN A 118 27.24 -5.19 2.05
CA GLN A 118 25.91 -5.31 2.66
C GLN A 118 24.80 -4.89 1.70
N LYS A 119 24.98 -3.81 0.93
CA LYS A 119 24.02 -3.41 -0.11
C LYS A 119 23.89 -4.46 -1.21
N ALA A 120 25.01 -5.00 -1.68
CA ALA A 120 24.97 -6.05 -2.70
C ALA A 120 24.24 -7.31 -2.20
N GLU A 121 24.43 -7.69 -0.93
CA GLU A 121 23.70 -8.81 -0.32
C GLU A 121 22.21 -8.51 -0.18
N ALA A 122 21.83 -7.30 0.27
CA ALA A 122 20.44 -6.88 0.37
C ALA A 122 19.74 -6.90 -1.00
N VAL A 123 20.42 -6.45 -2.06
CA VAL A 123 19.91 -6.52 -3.45
C VAL A 123 19.66 -7.98 -3.86
N ARG A 124 20.64 -8.87 -3.66
CA ARG A 124 20.48 -10.30 -3.99
C ARG A 124 19.31 -10.94 -3.24
N THR A 125 19.21 -10.66 -1.94
CA THR A 125 18.12 -11.16 -1.09
C THR A 125 16.75 -10.65 -1.57
N ALA A 126 16.65 -9.36 -1.89
CA ALA A 126 15.41 -8.77 -2.39
C ALA A 126 15.00 -9.39 -3.74
N LEU A 127 15.93 -9.55 -4.69
CA LEU A 127 15.70 -10.19 -5.99
C LEU A 127 15.27 -11.66 -5.86
N SER A 128 15.94 -12.40 -5.00
CA SER A 128 15.56 -13.79 -4.71
C SER A 128 14.16 -13.89 -4.13
N GLY A 129 13.82 -12.99 -3.19
CA GLY A 129 12.52 -12.95 -2.54
C GLY A 129 11.34 -12.69 -3.48
N VAL A 130 11.58 -12.10 -4.64
CA VAL A 130 10.55 -11.81 -5.66
C VAL A 130 10.71 -12.66 -6.94
N GLY A 131 11.70 -13.59 -6.98
CA GLY A 131 11.95 -14.48 -8.12
C GLY A 131 12.49 -13.77 -9.36
N LEU A 132 13.34 -12.76 -9.17
CA LEU A 132 14.06 -12.03 -10.22
C LEU A 132 15.56 -12.32 -10.25
N THR A 133 16.00 -13.39 -9.58
CA THR A 133 17.40 -13.87 -9.64
C THR A 133 17.81 -14.13 -11.09
N GLY A 134 19.02 -13.67 -11.46
CA GLY A 134 19.56 -13.78 -12.81
C GLY A 134 19.12 -12.65 -13.76
N LYS A 135 18.39 -11.65 -13.26
CA LYS A 135 17.97 -10.45 -14.01
C LYS A 135 18.64 -9.17 -13.55
N GLU A 136 19.67 -9.27 -12.72
CA GLU A 136 20.35 -8.16 -12.05
C GLU A 136 20.75 -7.05 -13.01
N GLU A 137 21.38 -7.40 -14.12
CA GLU A 137 21.91 -6.48 -15.15
C GLU A 137 20.88 -6.15 -16.24
N GLN A 138 19.69 -6.75 -16.18
CA GLN A 138 18.65 -6.54 -17.17
C GLN A 138 18.05 -5.14 -17.02
N SER A 139 17.72 -4.49 -18.15
CA SER A 139 16.93 -3.26 -18.13
C SER A 139 15.50 -3.56 -17.66
N PRO A 140 14.93 -2.77 -16.72
CA PRO A 140 13.56 -2.92 -16.27
C PRO A 140 12.52 -2.84 -17.40
N HIS A 141 12.82 -2.15 -18.50
CA HIS A 141 11.93 -2.08 -19.66
C HIS A 141 11.69 -3.43 -20.36
N LEU A 142 12.59 -4.41 -20.14
CA LEU A 142 12.46 -5.76 -20.68
C LEU A 142 11.67 -6.70 -19.75
N LEU A 143 11.28 -6.24 -18.58
CA LEU A 143 10.45 -6.99 -17.65
C LEU A 143 8.98 -6.94 -18.08
N SER A 144 8.26 -8.04 -17.85
CA SER A 144 6.79 -8.04 -17.92
C SER A 144 6.18 -7.14 -16.85
N GLY A 145 4.92 -6.72 -17.00
CA GLY A 145 4.24 -5.90 -16.00
C GLY A 145 4.24 -6.52 -14.61
N GLY A 146 4.03 -7.84 -14.51
CA GLY A 146 4.11 -8.55 -13.24
C GLY A 146 5.53 -8.56 -12.63
N GLU A 147 6.57 -8.69 -13.44
CA GLU A 147 7.95 -8.62 -12.97
C GLU A 147 8.35 -7.20 -12.53
N LYS A 148 7.87 -6.17 -13.23
CA LYS A 148 8.04 -4.77 -12.81
C LYS A 148 7.38 -4.52 -11.45
N GLN A 149 6.17 -5.04 -11.22
CA GLN A 149 5.49 -4.92 -9.92
C GLN A 149 6.26 -5.64 -8.81
N MET A 150 6.84 -6.81 -9.12
CA MET A 150 7.70 -7.53 -8.18
C MET A 150 9.00 -6.79 -7.91
N LEU A 151 9.60 -6.12 -8.91
CA LEU A 151 10.77 -5.26 -8.75
C LEU A 151 10.46 -4.06 -7.85
N ALA A 152 9.34 -3.38 -8.10
CA ALA A 152 8.89 -2.26 -7.25
C ALA A 152 8.71 -2.71 -5.79
N LEU A 153 8.09 -3.88 -5.56
CA LEU A 153 7.96 -4.45 -4.22
C LEU A 153 9.33 -4.80 -3.60
N ALA A 154 10.27 -5.34 -4.39
CA ALA A 154 11.63 -5.64 -3.92
C ALA A 154 12.36 -4.36 -3.47
N SER A 155 12.26 -3.28 -4.26
CA SER A 155 12.85 -1.97 -3.93
C SER A 155 12.27 -1.37 -2.64
N VAL A 156 10.97 -1.58 -2.39
CA VAL A 156 10.31 -1.16 -1.14
C VAL A 156 10.76 -2.01 0.04
N THR A 157 10.74 -3.34 -0.10
CA THR A 157 11.05 -4.26 1.00
C THR A 157 12.53 -4.32 1.37
N ALA A 158 13.43 -3.95 0.45
CA ALA A 158 14.88 -3.90 0.70
C ALA A 158 15.26 -2.92 1.83
N LEU A 159 14.43 -1.92 2.10
CA LEU A 159 14.60 -0.97 3.22
C LEU A 159 14.12 -1.52 4.57
N ASP A 160 13.51 -2.70 4.59
CA ASP A 160 12.86 -3.29 5.76
C ASP A 160 11.94 -2.29 6.50
N PRO A 161 10.96 -1.67 5.81
CA PRO A 161 10.07 -0.71 6.45
C PRO A 161 9.16 -1.41 7.47
N ALA A 162 8.66 -0.67 8.47
CA ALA A 162 7.70 -1.19 9.44
C ALA A 162 6.30 -1.37 8.81
N VAL A 163 5.95 -0.47 7.89
CA VAL A 163 4.65 -0.42 7.19
C VAL A 163 4.87 -0.39 5.68
N ILE A 164 4.11 -1.19 4.95
CA ILE A 164 4.02 -1.12 3.50
C ILE A 164 2.61 -0.67 3.15
N VAL A 165 2.52 0.40 2.37
CA VAL A 165 1.27 0.91 1.81
C VAL A 165 1.26 0.61 0.32
N ALA A 166 0.21 -0.03 -0.19
CA ALA A 166 0.07 -0.37 -1.59
C ALA A 166 -1.21 0.25 -2.19
N ASP A 167 -1.05 1.03 -3.25
CA ASP A 167 -2.14 1.70 -3.97
C ASP A 167 -2.47 0.88 -5.23
N GLU A 168 -3.57 0.11 -5.22
CA GLU A 168 -4.06 -0.71 -6.33
C GLU A 168 -2.99 -1.63 -6.97
N PRO A 169 -2.25 -2.42 -6.19
CA PRO A 169 -1.05 -3.11 -6.66
C PRO A 169 -1.32 -4.23 -7.67
N THR A 170 -2.59 -4.65 -7.82
CA THR A 170 -3.02 -5.73 -8.73
C THR A 170 -3.68 -5.23 -10.01
N GLY A 171 -3.94 -3.93 -10.13
CA GLY A 171 -4.79 -3.35 -11.17
C GLY A 171 -4.32 -3.60 -12.62
N LEU A 172 -3.01 -3.73 -12.84
CA LEU A 172 -2.41 -3.96 -14.15
C LEU A 172 -1.91 -5.42 -14.35
N LEU A 173 -2.23 -6.32 -13.40
CA LEU A 173 -1.73 -7.69 -13.41
C LEU A 173 -2.76 -8.68 -13.97
N ASP A 174 -2.27 -9.64 -14.75
CA ASP A 174 -3.04 -10.84 -15.06
C ASP A 174 -3.24 -11.73 -13.82
N LEU A 175 -4.10 -12.72 -13.92
CA LEU A 175 -4.45 -13.60 -12.81
C LEU A 175 -3.24 -14.31 -12.18
N VAL A 176 -2.26 -14.74 -13.00
CA VAL A 176 -1.07 -15.46 -12.52
C VAL A 176 -0.19 -14.54 -11.68
N ASN A 177 0.10 -13.34 -12.19
CA ASN A 177 0.91 -12.35 -11.51
C ASN A 177 0.19 -11.78 -10.27
N ARG A 178 -1.14 -11.62 -10.33
CA ARG A 178 -1.97 -11.24 -9.18
C ARG A 178 -1.83 -12.25 -8.03
N ASN A 179 -1.99 -13.55 -8.33
CA ASN A 179 -1.83 -14.62 -7.34
C ASN A 179 -0.39 -14.72 -6.80
N ARG A 180 0.61 -14.40 -7.63
CA ARG A 180 2.02 -14.35 -7.20
C ARG A 180 2.23 -13.21 -6.20
N LEU A 181 1.69 -12.03 -6.48
CA LEU A 181 1.78 -10.87 -5.59
C LEU A 181 1.06 -11.13 -4.26
N ARG A 182 -0.16 -11.69 -4.27
CA ARG A 182 -0.91 -12.08 -3.06
C ARG A 182 -0.06 -13.00 -2.17
N ARG A 183 0.46 -14.10 -2.73
CA ARG A 183 1.33 -15.03 -1.98
C ARG A 183 2.57 -14.32 -1.42
N ARG A 184 3.12 -13.35 -2.14
CA ARG A 184 4.25 -12.58 -1.62
C ARG A 184 3.83 -11.70 -0.44
N PHE A 185 2.69 -11.05 -0.52
CA PHE A 185 2.13 -10.25 0.58
C PHE A 185 1.91 -11.08 1.86
N ASP A 186 1.44 -12.32 1.74
CA ASP A 186 1.24 -13.21 2.89
C ASP A 186 2.54 -13.48 3.66
N THR A 187 3.67 -13.55 2.95
CA THR A 187 4.99 -13.85 3.55
C THR A 187 5.68 -12.63 4.16
N LEU A 188 5.19 -11.43 3.91
CA LEU A 188 5.81 -10.21 4.44
C LEU A 188 5.61 -10.10 5.96
N PRO A 189 6.68 -9.83 6.74
CA PRO A 189 6.56 -9.62 8.18
C PRO A 189 5.97 -8.24 8.53
N GLN A 190 6.07 -7.27 7.61
CA GLN A 190 5.63 -5.89 7.79
C GLN A 190 4.11 -5.77 7.91
N GLN A 191 3.63 -4.70 8.53
CA GLN A 191 2.24 -4.27 8.37
C GLN A 191 1.98 -3.92 6.90
N LEU A 192 0.88 -4.41 6.34
CA LEU A 192 0.48 -4.13 4.97
C LEU A 192 -0.88 -3.45 4.95
N ILE A 193 -0.94 -2.27 4.36
CA ILE A 193 -2.18 -1.51 4.12
C ILE A 193 -2.38 -1.43 2.61
N VAL A 194 -3.42 -2.06 2.08
CA VAL A 194 -3.67 -2.17 0.63
C VAL A 194 -4.95 -1.46 0.27
N VAL A 195 -4.88 -0.52 -0.67
CA VAL A 195 -6.06 -0.06 -1.41
C VAL A 195 -6.26 -0.98 -2.59
N THR A 196 -7.47 -1.50 -2.78
CA THR A 196 -7.76 -2.38 -3.91
C THR A 196 -9.25 -2.40 -4.26
N HIS A 197 -9.52 -2.63 -5.54
CA HIS A 197 -10.85 -3.03 -6.06
C HIS A 197 -10.95 -4.56 -6.25
N ASP A 198 -9.86 -5.30 -6.03
CA ASP A 198 -9.81 -6.75 -6.02
C ASP A 198 -10.34 -7.26 -4.68
N LEU A 199 -11.60 -7.70 -4.66
CA LEU A 199 -12.27 -8.15 -3.44
C LEU A 199 -11.69 -9.45 -2.89
N GLU A 200 -11.03 -10.27 -3.71
CA GLU A 200 -10.32 -11.45 -3.23
C GLU A 200 -9.07 -11.05 -2.44
N LEU A 201 -8.31 -10.06 -2.94
CA LEU A 201 -7.17 -9.50 -2.20
C LEU A 201 -7.63 -8.79 -0.92
N ALA A 202 -8.77 -8.09 -0.98
CA ALA A 202 -9.34 -7.43 0.20
C ALA A 202 -9.75 -8.43 1.28
N ALA A 203 -10.27 -9.60 0.88
CA ALA A 203 -10.70 -10.65 1.81
C ALA A 203 -9.54 -11.34 2.56
N ASP A 204 -8.30 -11.23 2.08
CA ASP A 204 -7.11 -11.76 2.78
C ASP A 204 -6.69 -10.90 4.00
N ALA A 205 -7.34 -9.75 4.22
CA ALA A 205 -7.02 -8.85 5.32
C ALA A 205 -7.62 -9.32 6.67
N GLU A 206 -7.10 -8.76 7.76
CA GLU A 206 -7.64 -8.91 9.12
C GLU A 206 -8.73 -7.87 9.40
N ARG A 207 -8.69 -6.74 8.68
CA ARG A 207 -9.64 -5.63 8.77
C ARG A 207 -9.78 -4.95 7.42
N THR A 208 -11.00 -4.59 7.08
CA THR A 208 -11.32 -3.85 5.85
C THR A 208 -12.04 -2.54 6.20
N LEU A 209 -11.62 -1.46 5.56
CA LEU A 209 -12.31 -0.18 5.56
C LEU A 209 -12.96 0.04 4.20
N CYS A 210 -14.20 0.52 4.19
CA CYS A 210 -14.85 0.99 2.97
C CYS A 210 -14.91 2.52 2.97
N ILE A 211 -14.34 3.15 1.94
CA ILE A 211 -14.37 4.60 1.76
C ILE A 211 -15.33 4.95 0.62
N ASP A 212 -16.27 5.84 0.91
CA ASP A 212 -17.21 6.38 -0.06
C ASP A 212 -17.39 7.88 0.16
N GLU A 213 -17.37 8.67 -0.91
CA GLU A 213 -17.49 10.14 -0.88
C GLU A 213 -16.59 10.81 0.19
N GLY A 214 -15.34 10.33 0.28
CA GLY A 214 -14.36 10.85 1.24
C GLY A 214 -14.64 10.51 2.71
N ARG A 215 -15.46 9.51 3.01
CA ARG A 215 -15.79 9.06 4.38
C ARG A 215 -15.56 7.57 4.54
N ILE A 216 -15.12 7.15 5.70
CA ILE A 216 -15.17 5.73 6.08
C ILE A 216 -16.64 5.43 6.43
N ILE A 217 -17.26 4.56 5.65
CA ILE A 217 -18.68 4.20 5.81
C ILE A 217 -18.87 2.81 6.41
N ASP A 218 -17.86 1.95 6.30
CA ASP A 218 -17.79 0.66 6.99
C ASP A 218 -16.36 0.40 7.43
N ASP A 219 -16.19 -0.30 8.54
CA ASP A 219 -14.92 -0.61 9.16
C ASP A 219 -15.05 -1.87 10.02
N GLY A 220 -14.32 -2.93 9.72
CA GLY A 220 -14.38 -4.16 10.48
C GLY A 220 -13.99 -5.42 9.73
N ASP A 221 -14.70 -6.52 10.00
CA ASP A 221 -14.48 -7.82 9.39
C ASP A 221 -14.56 -7.77 7.87
N PRO A 222 -13.57 -8.29 7.13
CA PRO A 222 -13.52 -8.20 5.67
C PRO A 222 -14.76 -8.78 4.99
N ALA A 223 -15.27 -9.93 5.43
CA ALA A 223 -16.42 -10.57 4.79
C ALA A 223 -17.68 -9.70 4.92
N GLN A 224 -17.88 -9.07 6.09
CA GLN A 224 -19.02 -8.20 6.34
C GLN A 224 -18.93 -6.90 5.52
N VAL A 225 -17.76 -6.25 5.53
CA VAL A 225 -17.54 -4.99 4.81
C VAL A 225 -17.64 -5.19 3.30
N ILE A 226 -17.07 -6.29 2.75
CA ILE A 226 -17.14 -6.63 1.33
C ILE A 226 -18.59 -6.92 0.92
N SER A 227 -19.36 -7.67 1.71
CA SER A 227 -20.77 -7.94 1.43
C SER A 227 -21.58 -6.64 1.38
N ALA A 228 -21.45 -5.77 2.39
CA ALA A 228 -22.13 -4.49 2.44
C ALA A 228 -21.75 -3.57 1.27
N TYR A 229 -20.48 -3.57 0.87
CA TYR A 229 -19.99 -2.83 -0.30
C TYR A 229 -20.63 -3.36 -1.59
N THR A 230 -20.64 -4.68 -1.80
CA THR A 230 -21.20 -5.30 -3.01
C THR A 230 -22.68 -4.99 -3.15
N GLU A 231 -23.46 -5.18 -2.09
CA GLU A 231 -24.90 -4.85 -2.08
C GLU A 231 -25.19 -3.37 -2.39
N ARG A 232 -24.29 -2.48 -1.95
CA ARG A 232 -24.38 -1.04 -2.23
C ARG A 232 -24.12 -0.73 -3.69
N MET A 233 -23.11 -1.38 -4.28
CA MET A 233 -22.78 -1.20 -5.70
C MET A 233 -23.87 -1.75 -6.61
N ASP A 234 -24.45 -2.90 -6.27
CA ASP A 234 -25.57 -3.50 -7.03
C ASP A 234 -26.81 -2.59 -7.01
N ARG A 235 -27.13 -1.99 -5.87
CA ARG A 235 -28.25 -1.01 -5.77
C ARG A 235 -27.99 0.22 -6.63
N ARG A 236 -26.78 0.82 -6.59
CA ARG A 236 -26.43 1.96 -7.43
C ARG A 236 -26.53 1.63 -8.92
N ALA A 237 -26.04 0.47 -9.34
CA ALA A 237 -26.16 0.03 -10.73
C ALA A 237 -27.63 -0.13 -11.16
N ALA A 238 -28.50 -0.66 -10.31
CA ALA A 238 -29.93 -0.80 -10.59
C ALA A 238 -30.65 0.57 -10.70
N GLU A 239 -30.27 1.54 -9.87
CA GLU A 239 -30.82 2.90 -9.90
C GLU A 239 -30.42 3.64 -11.19
N GLU A 240 -29.18 3.51 -11.65
CA GLU A 240 -28.69 4.11 -12.91
C GLU A 240 -29.40 3.56 -14.14
N VAL A 241 -29.76 2.28 -14.14
CA VAL A 241 -30.54 1.66 -15.23
C VAL A 241 -31.97 2.19 -15.29
N ASN A 242 -32.60 2.46 -14.13
CA ASN A 242 -33.97 2.95 -14.05
C ASN A 242 -34.14 4.44 -14.37
N HIS A 243 -33.01 5.19 -14.43
CA HIS A 243 -33.03 6.63 -14.77
C HIS A 243 -32.67 6.92 -16.24
N ARG A 244 -32.44 5.89 -17.06
CA ARG A 244 -32.23 5.97 -18.52
C ARG A 244 -33.50 5.54 -19.28
#